data_5ece6afdda8a69e67c66d6d627e1f5c3
#
_entry.id   5ece6afdda8a69e67c66d6d627e1f5c3
#
_cell.length_a   1.000
_cell.length_b   1.000
_cell.length_c   1.000
_cell.angle_alpha   90.00
_cell.angle_beta   90.00
_cell.angle_gamma   90.00
#
_symmetry.space_group_name_H-M   'P 1'
#
loop_
_entity.id
_entity.type
_entity.pdbx_description
1 polymer ?
#
loop_
_entity_poly.entity_id
_entity_poly.type
_entity_poly.pdbx_seq_one_letter_code
_entity_poly.pdbx_strand_id
1 'polypeptide(L)'
;PECDSLNLAQWEDYPVGNILFEDKVPESQGSKIYKRIIDNPQNYIKEQAHTVLATLYNSKQDSIAPVYNLHYTLENVEGVSAKGGENGNIYIYYSTQHIERSFANNDTTKLFFETRGVLLHELTHAYQLEPQGIGDYMSSEVFRAFIEGMADAVRAANNGFTPSDRPKGGSY
;
A
#
# COMPACT_ATOMS: atom_id res chain seq x y z
N PRO A 1 7.56 17.92 -13.97
CA PRO A 1 7.05 16.62 -14.45
C PRO A 1 8.16 15.60 -14.77
N GLU A 2 9.41 16.01 -15.03
CA GLU A 2 10.52 15.10 -15.34
C GLU A 2 11.30 14.60 -14.11
N CYS A 3 10.95 15.05 -12.90
CA CYS A 3 11.66 14.67 -11.68
C CYS A 3 11.36 13.23 -11.23
N ASP A 4 10.17 12.71 -11.54
CA ASP A 4 9.67 11.47 -10.97
C ASP A 4 10.34 10.19 -11.54
N SER A 5 10.69 10.20 -12.84
CA SER A 5 11.28 9.02 -13.50
C SER A 5 12.72 8.75 -13.05
N LEU A 6 13.50 9.81 -12.80
CA LEU A 6 14.89 9.70 -12.36
C LEU A 6 15.00 9.21 -10.92
N ASN A 7 14.04 9.58 -10.06
CA ASN A 7 14.02 9.12 -8.69
C ASN A 7 13.68 7.63 -8.59
N LEU A 8 12.70 7.15 -9.37
CA LEU A 8 12.30 5.74 -9.37
C LEU A 8 13.44 4.81 -9.82
N ALA A 9 14.18 5.17 -10.87
CA ALA A 9 15.25 4.35 -11.41
C ALA A 9 16.36 4.02 -10.39
N GLN A 10 16.65 4.93 -9.46
CA GLN A 10 17.64 4.66 -8.43
C GLN A 10 17.20 3.61 -7.39
N TRP A 11 15.89 3.31 -7.31
CA TRP A 11 15.33 2.38 -6.32
C TRP A 11 15.11 0.96 -6.84
N GLU A 12 15.23 0.73 -8.15
CA GLU A 12 14.91 -0.57 -8.78
C GLU A 12 15.67 -1.77 -8.20
N ASP A 13 16.88 -1.56 -7.72
CA ASP A 13 17.74 -2.58 -7.10
C ASP A 13 17.70 -2.56 -5.57
N TYR A 14 16.94 -1.63 -4.95
CA TYR A 14 16.84 -1.56 -3.50
C TYR A 14 16.07 -2.76 -2.95
N PRO A 15 16.55 -3.44 -1.89
CA PRO A 15 15.89 -4.60 -1.32
C PRO A 15 14.60 -4.19 -0.61
N VAL A 16 13.47 -4.70 -1.08
CA VAL A 16 12.12 -4.44 -0.52
C VAL A 16 11.63 -5.55 0.41
N GLY A 17 12.50 -6.50 0.75
CA GLY A 17 12.15 -7.69 1.50
C GLY A 17 11.72 -8.88 0.62
N ASN A 18 11.53 -10.02 1.26
CA ASN A 18 10.98 -11.20 0.60
C ASN A 18 9.46 -11.05 0.50
N ILE A 19 8.93 -10.91 -0.71
CA ILE A 19 7.51 -10.73 -0.96
C ILE A 19 6.85 -12.09 -1.17
N LEU A 20 5.86 -12.40 -0.34
CA LEU A 20 5.00 -13.57 -0.47
C LEU A 20 3.56 -13.11 -0.73
N PHE A 21 2.99 -13.57 -1.84
CA PHE A 21 1.56 -13.40 -2.12
C PHE A 21 0.81 -14.71 -1.84
N GLU A 22 -0.29 -14.61 -1.12
CA GLU A 22 -1.17 -15.73 -0.84
C GLU A 22 -2.63 -15.36 -1.06
N ASP A 23 -3.33 -16.15 -1.85
CA ASP A 23 -4.78 -16.05 -1.99
C ASP A 23 -5.43 -17.09 -1.09
N LYS A 24 -5.96 -16.64 0.05
CA LYS A 24 -6.60 -17.53 1.04
C LYS A 24 -8.02 -17.94 0.65
N VAL A 25 -8.59 -17.32 -0.38
CA VAL A 25 -9.98 -17.54 -0.80
C VAL A 25 -10.12 -17.61 -2.33
N PRO A 26 -9.38 -18.49 -3.00
CA PRO A 26 -9.25 -18.51 -4.47
C PRO A 26 -10.56 -18.73 -5.20
N GLU A 27 -11.57 -19.32 -4.54
CA GLU A 27 -12.89 -19.54 -5.11
C GLU A 27 -13.84 -18.34 -4.99
N SER A 28 -13.47 -17.31 -4.20
CA SER A 28 -14.28 -16.11 -4.06
C SER A 28 -14.37 -15.33 -5.38
N GLN A 29 -15.47 -14.63 -5.59
CA GLN A 29 -15.63 -13.77 -6.76
C GLN A 29 -14.61 -12.62 -6.75
N GLY A 30 -14.31 -12.05 -5.58
CA GLY A 30 -13.33 -10.99 -5.43
C GLY A 30 -11.92 -11.43 -5.83
N SER A 31 -11.51 -12.65 -5.45
CA SER A 31 -10.23 -13.21 -5.89
C SER A 31 -10.17 -13.39 -7.41
N LYS A 32 -11.24 -13.93 -8.01
CA LYS A 32 -11.32 -14.11 -9.47
C LYS A 32 -11.27 -12.76 -10.22
N ILE A 33 -11.90 -11.71 -9.67
CA ILE A 33 -11.83 -10.37 -10.24
C ILE A 33 -10.42 -9.80 -10.13
N TYR A 34 -9.78 -9.90 -8.95
CA TYR A 34 -8.40 -9.43 -8.72
C TYR A 34 -7.41 -10.04 -9.73
N LYS A 35 -7.47 -11.35 -9.93
CA LYS A 35 -6.58 -12.08 -10.84
C LYS A 35 -6.74 -11.70 -12.32
N ARG A 36 -7.84 -11.06 -12.70
CA ARG A 36 -8.01 -10.55 -14.08
C ARG A 36 -7.17 -9.31 -14.36
N ILE A 37 -6.77 -8.57 -13.34
CA ILE A 37 -6.06 -7.30 -13.48
C ILE A 37 -4.61 -7.37 -13.01
N ILE A 38 -4.27 -8.32 -12.16
CA ILE A 38 -2.91 -8.50 -11.62
C ILE A 38 -2.43 -9.92 -11.94
N ASP A 39 -1.68 -10.05 -13.02
CA ASP A 39 -1.17 -11.34 -13.49
C ASP A 39 -0.05 -11.90 -12.59
N ASN A 40 0.83 -11.04 -12.11
CA ASN A 40 1.94 -11.39 -11.22
C ASN A 40 1.93 -10.49 -9.98
N PRO A 41 1.17 -10.87 -8.94
CA PRO A 41 1.04 -10.06 -7.73
C PRO A 41 2.36 -9.74 -7.03
N GLN A 42 3.27 -10.71 -6.92
CA GLN A 42 4.55 -10.51 -6.25
C GLN A 42 5.40 -9.45 -6.96
N ASN A 43 5.50 -9.52 -8.28
CA ASN A 43 6.23 -8.52 -9.06
C ASN A 43 5.56 -7.15 -8.99
N TYR A 44 4.23 -7.12 -9.09
CA TYR A 44 3.46 -5.87 -8.98
C TYR A 44 3.65 -5.19 -7.63
N ILE A 45 3.59 -5.95 -6.53
CA ILE A 45 3.84 -5.43 -5.18
C ILE A 45 5.26 -4.88 -5.07
N LYS A 46 6.25 -5.58 -5.63
CA LYS A 46 7.65 -5.14 -5.65
C LYS A 46 7.81 -3.79 -6.37
N GLU A 47 7.20 -3.62 -7.53
CA GLU A 47 7.23 -2.37 -8.30
C GLU A 47 6.59 -1.22 -7.50
N GLN A 48 5.44 -1.46 -6.87
CA GLN A 48 4.79 -0.44 -6.04
C GLN A 48 5.59 -0.14 -4.76
N ALA A 49 6.29 -1.10 -4.18
CA ALA A 49 7.21 -0.87 -3.06
C ALA A 49 8.36 0.08 -3.44
N HIS A 50 8.96 -0.09 -4.62
CA HIS A 50 9.96 0.85 -5.13
C HIS A 50 9.37 2.25 -5.37
N THR A 51 8.14 2.33 -5.86
CA THR A 51 7.43 3.62 -6.01
C THR A 51 7.23 4.32 -4.66
N VAL A 52 6.84 3.58 -3.63
CA VAL A 52 6.68 4.12 -2.26
C VAL A 52 8.01 4.61 -1.71
N LEU A 53 9.09 3.84 -1.84
CA LEU A 53 10.42 4.24 -1.39
C LEU A 53 10.91 5.50 -2.11
N ALA A 54 10.73 5.57 -3.43
CA ALA A 54 11.08 6.74 -4.23
C ALA A 54 10.28 8.00 -3.85
N THR A 55 9.09 7.84 -3.28
CA THR A 55 8.24 8.95 -2.83
C THR A 55 8.59 9.38 -1.40
N LEU A 56 8.90 8.42 -0.52
CA LEU A 56 9.20 8.69 0.89
C LEU A 56 10.62 9.24 1.13
N TYR A 57 11.58 8.79 0.33
CA TYR A 57 13.00 9.00 0.58
C TYR A 57 13.73 9.64 -0.60
N ASN A 58 14.68 10.50 -0.30
CA ASN A 58 15.50 11.14 -1.33
C ASN A 58 16.65 10.24 -1.80
N SER A 59 17.12 9.36 -0.92
CA SER A 59 18.35 8.59 -1.15
C SER A 59 18.32 7.26 -0.42
N LYS A 60 18.98 6.24 -0.99
CA LYS A 60 19.20 4.93 -0.34
C LYS A 60 20.03 5.01 0.95
N GLN A 61 20.72 6.14 1.19
CA GLN A 61 21.48 6.41 2.40
C GLN A 61 20.63 7.00 3.53
N ASP A 62 19.38 7.35 3.26
CA ASP A 62 18.46 7.80 4.30
C ASP A 62 18.18 6.66 5.30
N SER A 63 17.79 7.01 6.52
CA SER A 63 17.28 6.00 7.46
C SER A 63 15.94 5.48 6.96
N ILE A 64 15.91 4.21 6.61
CA ILE A 64 14.73 3.55 6.03
C ILE A 64 14.29 2.44 6.97
N ALA A 65 12.98 2.33 7.22
CA ALA A 65 12.42 1.24 8.02
C ALA A 65 12.75 -0.11 7.34
N PRO A 66 13.41 -1.05 8.04
CA PRO A 66 13.79 -2.33 7.43
C PRO A 66 12.55 -3.19 7.20
N VAL A 67 12.45 -3.77 6.00
CA VAL A 67 11.46 -4.79 5.67
C VAL A 67 12.21 -6.05 5.24
N TYR A 68 12.03 -7.13 5.99
CA TYR A 68 12.67 -8.42 5.69
C TYR A 68 11.70 -9.36 4.96
N ASN A 69 10.45 -9.39 5.40
CA ASN A 69 9.39 -10.18 4.80
C ASN A 69 8.12 -9.34 4.68
N LEU A 70 7.47 -9.43 3.53
CA LEU A 70 6.18 -8.81 3.27
C LEU A 70 5.22 -9.89 2.77
N HIS A 71 4.26 -10.25 3.61
CA HIS A 71 3.22 -11.22 3.29
C HIS A 71 1.93 -10.47 2.94
N TYR A 72 1.57 -10.52 1.66
CA TYR A 72 0.34 -9.90 1.14
C TYR A 72 -0.69 -10.97 0.84
N THR A 73 -1.90 -10.80 1.39
CA THR A 73 -2.96 -11.82 1.28
C THR A 73 -4.25 -11.25 0.71
N LEU A 74 -4.97 -12.07 -0.06
CA LEU A 74 -6.39 -11.86 -0.32
C LEU A 74 -7.21 -12.62 0.72
N GLU A 75 -8.13 -11.92 1.40
CA GLU A 75 -8.93 -12.49 2.48
C GLU A 75 -10.41 -12.12 2.38
N ASN A 76 -11.28 -13.01 2.82
CA ASN A 76 -12.71 -12.76 2.91
C ASN A 76 -13.07 -12.14 4.26
N VAL A 77 -12.75 -10.87 4.43
CA VAL A 77 -12.94 -10.10 5.66
C VAL A 77 -13.65 -8.78 5.39
N GLU A 78 -14.25 -8.19 6.43
CA GLU A 78 -14.80 -6.84 6.35
C GLU A 78 -13.69 -5.79 6.21
N GLY A 79 -14.07 -4.57 5.78
CA GLY A 79 -13.13 -3.47 5.56
C GLY A 79 -12.56 -3.48 4.14
N VAL A 80 -11.43 -2.84 3.97
CA VAL A 80 -10.74 -2.69 2.68
C VAL A 80 -9.40 -3.40 2.70
N SER A 81 -8.51 -2.96 3.57
CA SER A 81 -7.15 -3.46 3.74
C SER A 81 -6.63 -3.04 5.10
N ALA A 82 -5.57 -3.66 5.58
CA ALA A 82 -4.78 -3.15 6.69
C ALA A 82 -3.38 -3.74 6.69
N LYS A 83 -2.43 -2.96 7.24
CA LYS A 83 -1.07 -3.41 7.52
C LYS A 83 -0.97 -3.85 8.98
N GLY A 84 -0.33 -4.98 9.21
CA GLY A 84 0.08 -5.49 10.51
C GLY A 84 1.54 -5.92 10.51
N GLY A 85 1.96 -6.60 11.59
CA GLY A 85 3.33 -7.08 11.75
C GLY A 85 4.26 -6.03 12.35
N GLU A 86 5.46 -6.48 12.73
CA GLU A 86 6.47 -5.69 13.41
C GLU A 86 7.88 -6.17 13.08
N ASN A 87 8.88 -5.39 13.45
CA ASN A 87 10.29 -5.77 13.32
C ASN A 87 10.69 -6.22 11.90
N GLY A 88 10.17 -5.54 10.88
CA GLY A 88 10.45 -5.84 9.47
C GLY A 88 9.71 -7.06 8.90
N ASN A 89 8.84 -7.72 9.68
CA ASN A 89 7.95 -8.77 9.21
C ASN A 89 6.56 -8.19 9.04
N ILE A 90 6.23 -7.81 7.82
CA ILE A 90 5.03 -7.06 7.48
C ILE A 90 3.96 -7.99 6.92
N TYR A 91 2.74 -7.75 7.35
CA TYR A 91 1.54 -8.42 6.87
C TYR A 91 0.54 -7.39 6.34
N ILE A 92 0.04 -7.60 5.13
CA ILE A 92 -0.99 -6.77 4.52
C ILE A 92 -2.08 -7.70 3.98
N TYR A 93 -3.35 -7.44 4.31
CA TYR A 93 -4.46 -8.09 3.62
C TYR A 93 -5.21 -7.12 2.72
N TYR A 94 -5.82 -7.63 1.66
CA TYR A 94 -6.78 -6.92 0.83
C TYR A 94 -8.09 -7.71 0.79
N SER A 95 -9.20 -7.04 1.09
CA SER A 95 -10.49 -7.69 1.28
C SER A 95 -11.15 -8.06 -0.06
N THR A 96 -11.43 -9.34 -0.26
CA THR A 96 -12.23 -9.80 -1.41
C THR A 96 -13.67 -9.32 -1.34
N GLN A 97 -14.23 -9.10 -0.13
CA GLN A 97 -15.55 -8.51 0.03
C GLN A 97 -15.60 -7.06 -0.47
N HIS A 98 -14.53 -6.28 -0.24
CA HIS A 98 -14.42 -4.92 -0.78
C HIS A 98 -14.42 -4.95 -2.32
N ILE A 99 -13.64 -5.85 -2.91
CA ILE A 99 -13.59 -6.02 -4.37
C ILE A 99 -14.97 -6.38 -4.92
N GLU A 100 -15.66 -7.35 -4.32
CA GLU A 100 -16.97 -7.80 -4.76
C GLU A 100 -18.03 -6.68 -4.70
N ARG A 101 -18.05 -5.92 -3.60
CA ARG A 101 -19.02 -4.81 -3.43
C ARG A 101 -18.75 -3.64 -4.37
N SER A 102 -17.46 -3.32 -4.58
CA SER A 102 -17.07 -2.11 -5.30
C SER A 102 -17.01 -2.31 -6.82
N PHE A 103 -16.77 -3.54 -7.28
CA PHE A 103 -16.43 -3.85 -8.68
C PHE A 103 -17.28 -4.97 -9.29
N ALA A 104 -18.49 -5.21 -8.75
CA ALA A 104 -19.42 -6.23 -9.24
C ALA A 104 -19.74 -6.11 -10.74
N ASN A 105 -19.65 -4.90 -11.30
CA ASN A 105 -19.91 -4.62 -12.73
C ASN A 105 -18.70 -4.86 -13.64
N ASN A 106 -17.60 -5.46 -13.13
CA ASN A 106 -16.37 -5.73 -13.86
C ASN A 106 -15.69 -4.48 -14.48
N ASP A 107 -15.81 -3.33 -13.82
CA ASP A 107 -15.01 -2.15 -14.21
C ASP A 107 -13.55 -2.36 -13.80
N THR A 108 -12.79 -2.98 -14.70
CA THR A 108 -11.39 -3.34 -14.48
C THR A 108 -10.48 -2.12 -14.34
N THR A 109 -10.78 -1.01 -15.02
CA THR A 109 -10.01 0.24 -14.91
C THR A 109 -10.15 0.83 -13.53
N LYS A 110 -11.37 0.93 -13.03
CA LYS A 110 -11.67 1.44 -11.68
C LYS A 110 -11.06 0.52 -10.61
N LEU A 111 -11.20 -0.79 -10.78
CA LEU A 111 -10.63 -1.78 -9.86
C LEU A 111 -9.10 -1.68 -9.80
N PHE A 112 -8.44 -1.58 -10.95
CA PHE A 112 -6.98 -1.44 -11.01
C PHE A 112 -6.51 -0.16 -10.30
N PHE A 113 -7.19 0.95 -10.55
CA PHE A 113 -6.92 2.24 -9.91
C PHE A 113 -7.05 2.16 -8.39
N GLU A 114 -8.14 1.60 -7.87
CA GLU A 114 -8.38 1.44 -6.44
C GLU A 114 -7.38 0.47 -5.81
N THR A 115 -7.17 -0.69 -6.42
CA THR A 115 -6.21 -1.70 -5.94
C THR A 115 -4.81 -1.13 -5.82
N ARG A 116 -4.36 -0.35 -6.82
CA ARG A 116 -3.06 0.33 -6.78
C ARG A 116 -3.03 1.39 -5.67
N GLY A 117 -4.07 2.20 -5.55
CA GLY A 117 -4.16 3.24 -4.53
C GLY A 117 -4.11 2.69 -3.11
N VAL A 118 -4.87 1.62 -2.84
CA VAL A 118 -4.86 0.92 -1.55
C VAL A 118 -3.48 0.31 -1.28
N LEU A 119 -2.88 -0.35 -2.28
CA LEU A 119 -1.56 -0.94 -2.14
C LEU A 119 -0.48 0.10 -1.82
N LEU A 120 -0.49 1.26 -2.47
CA LEU A 120 0.44 2.36 -2.16
C LEU A 120 0.29 2.85 -0.72
N HIS A 121 -0.93 2.97 -0.23
CA HIS A 121 -1.22 3.36 1.15
C HIS A 121 -0.64 2.35 2.16
N GLU A 122 -0.96 1.07 2.01
CA GLU A 122 -0.51 0.02 2.92
C GLU A 122 1.01 -0.22 2.85
N LEU A 123 1.61 -0.16 1.67
CA LEU A 123 3.06 -0.23 1.53
C LEU A 123 3.77 0.97 2.17
N THR A 124 3.13 2.15 2.20
CA THR A 124 3.69 3.29 2.93
C THR A 124 3.82 2.95 4.42
N HIS A 125 2.82 2.33 5.03
CA HIS A 125 2.92 1.86 6.42
C HIS A 125 4.03 0.83 6.64
N ALA A 126 4.40 0.07 5.60
CA ALA A 126 5.51 -0.88 5.68
C ALA A 126 6.89 -0.21 5.72
N TYR A 127 7.06 0.87 4.97
CA TYR A 127 8.37 1.51 4.77
C TYR A 127 8.55 2.87 5.46
N GLN A 128 7.50 3.49 5.98
CA GLN A 128 7.60 4.77 6.69
C GLN A 128 8.25 4.61 8.07
N LEU A 129 8.99 5.62 8.48
CA LEU A 129 9.47 5.72 9.85
C LEU A 129 8.35 6.21 10.76
N GLU A 130 8.29 5.65 11.95
CA GLU A 130 7.34 6.07 12.97
C GLU A 130 7.89 7.28 13.74
N PRO A 131 7.04 8.30 13.99
CA PRO A 131 7.44 9.46 14.78
C PRO A 131 7.74 9.06 16.23
N GLN A 132 8.79 9.64 16.78
CA GLN A 132 9.22 9.33 18.14
C GLN A 132 8.70 10.37 19.14
N GLY A 133 8.38 9.92 20.37
CA GLY A 133 8.06 10.81 21.48
C GLY A 133 6.63 11.38 21.51
N ILE A 134 5.74 10.93 20.63
CA ILE A 134 4.34 11.38 20.57
C ILE A 134 3.30 10.28 20.81
N GLY A 135 3.73 9.18 21.43
CA GLY A 135 2.88 8.01 21.68
C GLY A 135 2.94 6.98 20.56
N ASP A 136 1.90 6.19 20.43
CA ASP A 136 1.73 5.13 19.44
C ASP A 136 0.36 5.21 18.76
N TYR A 137 0.11 4.30 17.80
CA TYR A 137 -1.11 4.28 17.01
C TYR A 137 -2.38 4.14 17.86
N MET A 138 -2.34 3.42 18.97
CA MET A 138 -3.50 3.19 19.83
C MET A 138 -3.77 4.34 20.81
N SER A 139 -2.72 5.05 21.24
CA SER A 139 -2.78 6.03 22.32
C SER A 139 -2.78 7.50 21.86
N SER A 140 -2.36 7.78 20.61
CA SER A 140 -2.16 9.16 20.15
C SER A 140 -2.86 9.45 18.82
N GLU A 141 -3.78 10.43 18.84
CA GLU A 141 -4.42 10.93 17.63
C GLU A 141 -3.41 11.63 16.70
N VAL A 142 -2.42 12.30 17.26
CA VAL A 142 -1.36 12.97 16.48
C VAL A 142 -0.50 11.93 15.76
N PHE A 143 -0.17 10.82 16.43
CA PHE A 143 0.56 9.72 15.82
C PHE A 143 -0.24 9.12 14.65
N ARG A 144 -1.53 8.79 14.88
CA ARG A 144 -2.41 8.27 13.81
C ARG A 144 -2.50 9.24 12.64
N ALA A 145 -2.77 10.52 12.91
CA ALA A 145 -2.87 11.54 11.86
C ALA A 145 -1.59 11.65 11.02
N PHE A 146 -0.41 11.52 11.65
CA PHE A 146 0.86 11.51 10.94
C PHE A 146 1.01 10.27 10.06
N ILE A 147 0.78 9.08 10.62
CA ILE A 147 0.97 7.80 9.93
C ILE A 147 0.01 7.68 8.73
N GLU A 148 -1.29 7.92 8.94
CA GLU A 148 -2.30 7.84 7.90
C GLU A 148 -2.17 8.97 6.87
N GLY A 149 -1.89 10.18 7.34
CA GLY A 149 -1.68 11.33 6.47
C GLY A 149 -0.49 11.17 5.53
N MET A 150 0.60 10.53 5.98
CA MET A 150 1.74 10.20 5.14
C MET A 150 1.39 9.13 4.10
N ALA A 151 0.65 8.10 4.49
CA ALA A 151 0.20 7.05 3.57
C ALA A 151 -0.72 7.62 2.47
N ASP A 152 -1.64 8.49 2.84
CA ASP A 152 -2.50 9.19 1.89
C ASP A 152 -1.73 10.19 1.01
N ALA A 153 -0.73 10.87 1.55
CA ALA A 153 0.13 11.77 0.77
C ALA A 153 0.91 11.01 -0.31
N VAL A 154 1.47 9.83 0.02
CA VAL A 154 2.14 8.96 -0.96
C VAL A 154 1.16 8.47 -2.03
N ARG A 155 -0.02 8.02 -1.62
CA ARG A 155 -1.10 7.63 -2.55
C ARG A 155 -1.47 8.78 -3.47
N ALA A 156 -1.65 9.99 -2.94
CA ALA A 156 -2.01 11.18 -3.71
C ALA A 156 -0.90 11.62 -4.67
N ALA A 157 0.37 11.62 -4.23
CA ALA A 157 1.53 11.97 -5.04
C ALA A 157 1.68 11.07 -6.26
N ASN A 158 1.23 9.80 -6.14
CA ASN A 158 1.25 8.81 -7.21
C ASN A 158 -0.09 8.68 -7.95
N ASN A 159 -0.92 9.72 -7.94
CA ASN A 159 -2.22 9.76 -8.62
C ASN A 159 -3.18 8.64 -8.20
N GLY A 160 -3.13 8.21 -6.94
CA GLY A 160 -3.96 7.11 -6.39
C GLY A 160 -5.32 7.55 -5.84
N PHE A 161 -5.67 8.85 -5.94
CA PHE A 161 -6.99 9.38 -5.62
C PHE A 161 -7.57 10.16 -6.80
N THR A 162 -8.89 10.06 -6.98
CA THR A 162 -9.61 11.05 -7.79
C THR A 162 -9.68 12.38 -7.02
N PRO A 163 -9.87 13.52 -7.68
CA PRO A 163 -10.01 14.80 -6.99
C PRO A 163 -11.12 14.85 -5.93
N SER A 164 -12.20 14.06 -6.13
CA SER A 164 -13.32 13.96 -5.18
C SER A 164 -13.02 13.09 -3.96
N ASP A 165 -12.09 12.13 -4.09
CA ASP A 165 -11.82 11.10 -3.07
C ASP A 165 -10.60 11.45 -2.20
N ARG A 166 -9.92 12.55 -2.50
CA ARG A 166 -8.79 13.02 -1.69
C ARG A 166 -9.25 13.31 -0.27
N PRO A 167 -8.50 12.86 0.75
CA PRO A 167 -8.79 13.18 2.14
C PRO A 167 -8.91 14.68 2.35
N LYS A 168 -9.92 15.07 3.08
CA LYS A 168 -10.12 16.46 3.51
C LYS A 168 -9.62 16.58 4.94
N GLY A 169 -8.89 17.64 5.25
CA GLY A 169 -8.33 17.85 6.59
C GLY A 169 -9.37 17.65 7.70
N GLY A 170 -8.95 17.01 8.81
CA GLY A 170 -9.78 16.71 9.97
C GLY A 170 -10.52 15.37 9.93
N SER A 171 -10.16 14.48 9.02
CA SER A 171 -10.81 13.16 8.86
C SER A 171 -10.11 12.00 9.57
N TYR A 172 -9.05 12.25 10.36
CA TYR A 172 -8.33 11.24 11.12
C TYR A 172 -8.41 11.48 12.63
#